data_a9a405dc2a56c93de10430ecf8eb43ad
#
_entry.id   a9a405dc2a56c93de10430ecf8eb43ad
#
_cell.length_a   1.000
_cell.length_b   1.000
_cell.length_c   1.000
_cell.angle_alpha   90.00
_cell.angle_beta   90.00
_cell.angle_gamma   90.00
#
_symmetry.space_group_name_H-M   'P 1'
#
loop_
_entity.id
_entity.type
_entity.pdbx_description
1 polymer ?
#
loop_
_entity_poly.entity_id
_entity_poly.type
_entity_poly.pdbx_seq_one_letter_code
_entity_poly.pdbx_strand_id
1 'polypeptide(L)'
;MTTRRAFVQPAPELLALGGAIRHLRRERELSQEALAFAADIHPKHLSEIERANKDPRATTVVRLADALGITVAALYDLSEAHGDGKPPT
;
A
#
# COMPACT_ATOMS: atom_id res chain seq x y z
N MET A 1 -20.31 -13.96 -18.87
CA MET A 1 -19.95 -13.70 -18.59
C MET A 1 -19.63 -13.34 -17.64
N THR A 2 -19.51 -13.24 -17.21
CA THR A 2 -19.15 -12.86 -16.52
C THR A 2 -19.02 -11.96 -15.84
N THR A 3 -19.16 -11.67 -15.32
CA THR A 3 -19.26 -10.71 -14.85
C THR A 3 -18.91 -10.63 -13.57
N ARG A 4 -18.59 -11.02 -13.16
CA ARG A 4 -18.24 -11.04 -12.08
C ARG A 4 -17.61 -10.04 -11.55
N ARG A 5 -17.20 -9.26 -12.04
CA ARG A 5 -16.53 -8.31 -11.66
C ARG A 5 -17.22 -7.41 -10.81
N ALA A 6 -18.34 -7.37 -10.60
CA ALA A 6 -19.01 -6.43 -9.86
C ALA A 6 -18.65 -6.53 -8.43
N PHE A 7 -18.39 -7.58 -7.86
CA PHE A 7 -18.00 -7.60 -6.63
C PHE A 7 -16.71 -8.01 -6.42
N VAL A 8 -15.75 -7.74 -7.19
CA VAL A 8 -14.45 -8.11 -7.04
C VAL A 8 -13.86 -7.65 -5.78
N GLN A 9 -13.29 -8.43 -5.02
CA GLN A 9 -12.57 -8.06 -3.87
C GLN A 9 -11.24 -7.52 -4.27
N PRO A 10 -10.61 -6.64 -3.53
CA PRO A 10 -9.29 -6.17 -3.82
C PRO A 10 -8.33 -7.34 -3.89
N ALA A 11 -7.36 -7.23 -4.76
CA ALA A 11 -6.37 -8.29 -4.89
C ALA A 11 -5.61 -8.47 -3.59
N PRO A 12 -5.29 -9.69 -3.20
CA PRO A 12 -4.54 -9.89 -1.95
C PRO A 12 -3.23 -9.13 -1.92
N GLU A 13 -2.59 -8.99 -3.07
CA GLU A 13 -1.34 -8.26 -3.14
C GLU A 13 -1.54 -6.79 -2.83
N LEU A 14 -2.66 -6.22 -3.21
CA LEU A 14 -2.94 -4.82 -2.92
C LEU A 14 -3.31 -4.63 -1.46
N LEU A 15 -3.99 -5.58 -0.88
CA LEU A 15 -4.29 -5.53 0.54
C LEU A 15 -3.00 -5.59 1.35
N ALA A 16 -2.09 -6.48 0.96
CA ALA A 16 -0.84 -6.63 1.67
C ALA A 16 0.03 -5.38 1.52
N LEU A 17 0.11 -4.84 0.32
CA LEU A 17 0.91 -3.65 0.07
C LEU A 17 0.34 -2.44 0.83
N GLY A 18 -0.95 -2.23 0.72
CA GLY A 18 -1.59 -1.10 1.40
C GLY A 18 -1.44 -1.20 2.91
N GLY A 19 -1.57 -2.42 3.43
CA GLY A 19 -1.40 -2.65 4.86
C GLY A 19 0.02 -2.39 5.32
N ALA A 20 1.01 -2.81 4.54
CA ALA A 20 2.40 -2.57 4.88
C ALA A 20 2.72 -1.08 4.87
N ILE A 21 2.21 -0.35 3.88
CA ILE A 21 2.42 1.09 3.80
C ILE A 21 1.81 1.76 5.03
N ARG A 22 0.60 1.39 5.38
CA ARG A 22 -0.05 1.99 6.53
C ARG A 22 0.69 1.66 7.82
N HIS A 23 1.15 0.41 7.95
CA HIS A 23 1.88 0.00 9.13
C HIS A 23 3.17 0.82 9.27
N LEU A 24 3.93 0.95 8.20
CA LEU A 24 5.17 1.70 8.24
C LEU A 24 4.92 3.18 8.49
N ARG A 25 3.88 3.71 7.89
CA ARG A 25 3.52 5.10 8.11
C ARG A 25 3.24 5.36 9.58
N ARG A 26 2.46 4.47 10.20
CA ARG A 26 2.12 4.63 11.61
C ARG A 26 3.31 4.43 12.53
N GLU A 27 4.19 3.51 12.17
CA GLU A 27 5.39 3.35 12.95
C GLU A 27 6.22 4.60 12.96
N ARG A 28 6.18 5.38 11.89
CA ARG A 28 6.93 6.61 11.78
C ARG A 28 6.13 7.80 12.25
N GLU A 29 4.93 7.53 12.78
CA GLU A 29 4.07 8.58 13.31
C GLU A 29 3.77 9.65 12.26
N LEU A 30 3.53 9.23 11.03
CA LEU A 30 3.20 10.16 9.98
C LEU A 30 1.71 10.10 9.67
N SER A 31 1.14 11.26 9.41
CA SER A 31 -0.24 11.29 8.93
C SER A 31 -0.24 10.89 7.46
N GLN A 32 -1.41 10.59 6.92
CA GLN A 32 -1.51 10.34 5.50
C GLN A 32 -1.06 11.56 4.71
N GLU A 33 -1.42 12.75 5.18
CA GLU A 33 -1.01 13.97 4.49
C GLU A 33 0.50 14.12 4.48
N ALA A 34 1.16 13.80 5.60
CA ALA A 34 2.60 13.96 5.68
C ALA A 34 3.31 12.98 4.76
N LEU A 35 2.86 11.72 4.74
CA LEU A 35 3.49 10.75 3.87
C LEU A 35 3.22 11.10 2.41
N ALA A 36 2.00 11.49 2.09
CA ALA A 36 1.65 11.83 0.71
C ALA A 36 2.50 13.01 0.23
N PHE A 37 2.70 14.01 1.09
CA PHE A 37 3.51 15.14 0.73
C PHE A 37 4.95 14.69 0.46
N ALA A 38 5.50 13.86 1.32
CA ALA A 38 6.87 13.38 1.15
C ALA A 38 7.02 12.52 -0.10
N ALA A 39 5.98 11.82 -0.49
CA ALA A 39 6.01 10.97 -1.67
C ALA A 39 5.56 11.71 -2.93
N ASP A 40 5.15 12.97 -2.78
CA ASP A 40 4.67 13.77 -3.90
C ASP A 40 3.46 13.14 -4.56
N ILE A 41 2.51 12.72 -3.79
CA ILE A 41 1.23 12.25 -4.31
C ILE A 41 0.11 12.91 -3.51
N HIS A 42 -1.08 12.86 -4.05
CA HIS A 42 -2.21 13.46 -3.37
C HIS A 42 -2.62 12.58 -2.19
N PRO A 43 -3.01 13.17 -1.05
CA PRO A 43 -3.43 12.37 0.11
C PRO A 43 -4.57 11.42 -0.18
N LYS A 44 -5.51 11.82 -1.04
CA LYS A 44 -6.60 10.94 -1.37
C LYS A 44 -6.10 9.72 -2.09
N HIS A 45 -5.09 9.88 -2.94
CA HIS A 45 -4.51 8.76 -3.67
C HIS A 45 -3.84 7.80 -2.67
N LEU A 46 -3.13 8.33 -1.69
CA LEU A 46 -2.52 7.50 -0.68
C LEU A 46 -3.58 6.74 0.13
N SER A 47 -4.66 7.42 0.48
CA SER A 47 -5.74 6.78 1.22
C SER A 47 -6.30 5.61 0.42
N GLU A 48 -6.46 5.78 -0.87
CA GLU A 48 -6.98 4.71 -1.71
C GLU A 48 -6.02 3.54 -1.81
N ILE A 49 -4.71 3.83 -1.86
CA ILE A 49 -3.71 2.78 -1.91
C ILE A 49 -3.72 2.00 -0.59
N GLU A 50 -3.81 2.68 0.53
CA GLU A 50 -3.82 2.02 1.83
C GLU A 50 -5.04 1.14 2.01
N ARG A 51 -6.15 1.50 1.36
CA ARG A 51 -7.37 0.69 1.45
C ARG A 51 -7.47 -0.33 0.34
N ALA A 52 -6.43 -0.44 -0.47
CA ALA A 52 -6.39 -1.38 -1.58
C ALA A 52 -7.44 -1.11 -2.65
N ASN A 53 -7.88 0.16 -2.76
CA ASN A 53 -8.84 0.53 -3.77
C ASN A 53 -8.18 1.03 -5.03
N LYS A 54 -6.86 1.09 -5.07
CA LYS A 54 -6.12 1.49 -6.24
C LYS A 54 -4.88 0.67 -6.35
N ASP A 55 -4.51 0.37 -7.58
CA ASP A 55 -3.29 -0.36 -7.88
C ASP A 55 -2.25 0.70 -8.23
N PRO A 56 -1.30 1.00 -7.37
CA PRO A 56 -0.39 2.10 -7.63
C PRO A 56 0.59 1.75 -8.74
N ARG A 57 0.99 2.77 -9.48
CA ARG A 57 2.00 2.57 -10.49
C ARG A 57 3.32 2.30 -9.82
N ALA A 58 4.23 1.67 -10.54
CA ALA A 58 5.55 1.38 -10.00
C ALA A 58 6.25 2.62 -9.51
N THR A 59 6.12 3.75 -10.22
CA THR A 59 6.76 4.98 -9.79
C THR A 59 6.19 5.47 -8.47
N THR A 60 4.91 5.29 -8.26
CA THR A 60 4.28 5.67 -7.00
C THR A 60 4.81 4.81 -5.86
N VAL A 61 4.99 3.52 -6.11
CA VAL A 61 5.52 2.62 -5.09
C VAL A 61 6.94 3.02 -4.72
N VAL A 62 7.77 3.38 -5.71
CA VAL A 62 9.12 3.84 -5.45
C VAL A 62 9.11 5.10 -4.59
N ARG A 63 8.23 6.05 -4.90
CA ARG A 63 8.16 7.29 -4.14
C ARG A 63 7.72 7.04 -2.72
N LEU A 64 6.79 6.13 -2.52
CA LEU A 64 6.34 5.80 -1.17
C LEU A 64 7.45 5.11 -0.38
N ALA A 65 8.18 4.19 -1.00
CA ALA A 65 9.27 3.52 -0.33
C ALA A 65 10.34 4.52 0.06
N ASP A 66 10.68 5.43 -0.86
CA ASP A 66 11.66 6.46 -0.57
C ASP A 66 11.21 7.34 0.59
N ALA A 67 9.96 7.74 0.58
CA ALA A 67 9.43 8.60 1.65
C ALA A 67 9.43 7.88 2.98
N LEU A 68 9.29 6.57 2.97
CA LEU A 68 9.32 5.78 4.18
C LEU A 68 10.75 5.39 4.58
N GLY A 69 11.72 5.69 3.74
CA GLY A 69 13.12 5.44 4.05
C GLY A 69 13.53 4.00 3.87
N ILE A 70 12.87 3.27 2.98
CA ILE A 70 13.20 1.87 2.74
C ILE A 70 13.29 1.62 1.26
N THR A 71 13.80 0.48 0.89
CA THR A 71 13.84 0.09 -0.53
C THR A 71 12.51 -0.51 -0.93
N VAL A 72 12.25 -0.54 -2.22
CA VAL A 72 11.06 -1.20 -2.73
C VAL A 72 11.08 -2.68 -2.36
N ALA A 73 12.25 -3.31 -2.39
CA ALA A 73 12.35 -4.72 -2.02
C ALA A 73 11.94 -4.92 -0.56
N ALA A 74 12.39 -4.05 0.32
CA ALA A 74 12.02 -4.14 1.72
C ALA A 74 10.52 -3.95 1.91
N LEU A 75 9.94 -3.02 1.14
CA LEU A 75 8.51 -2.78 1.24
C LEU A 75 7.73 -4.03 0.82
N TYR A 76 8.15 -4.67 -0.26
CA TYR A 76 7.44 -5.88 -0.71
C TYR A 76 7.69 -7.06 0.23
N ASP A 77 8.88 -7.14 0.85
CA ASP A 77 9.11 -8.16 1.85
C ASP A 77 8.18 -7.98 3.03
N LEU A 78 7.96 -6.73 3.46
CA LEU A 78 7.05 -6.47 4.54
C LEU A 78 5.62 -6.75 4.12
N SER A 79 5.28 -6.50 2.87
CA SER A 79 3.96 -6.82 2.37
C SER A 79 3.70 -8.31 2.49
N GLU A 80 4.67 -9.11 2.14
CA GLU A 80 4.49 -10.54 2.26
C GLU A 80 4.42 -10.98 3.70
N ALA A 81 5.20 -10.37 4.56
CA ALA A 81 5.20 -10.74 5.95
C ALA A 81 3.87 -10.39 6.59
N HIS A 82 3.28 -9.27 6.20
CA HIS A 82 2.09 -8.87 6.78
C HIS A 82 1.02 -9.68 6.22
N GLY A 83 1.25 -10.32 5.26
CA GLY A 83 0.44 -11.19 4.70
C GLY A 83 -0.89 -10.87 4.63
N ASP A 84 -1.17 -10.23 4.80
CA ASP A 84 -2.10 -9.87 4.60
C ASP A 84 -2.99 -10.60 4.52
N GLY A 85 -3.30 -10.94 4.99
CA GLY A 85 -4.26 -11.61 4.87
C GLY A 85 -3.99 -12.92 4.94
N LYS A 86 -3.02 -13.39 4.88
CA LYS A 86 -2.67 -14.49 4.76
C LYS A 86 -2.75 -15.11 5.96
N PRO A 87 -3.42 -15.97 6.17
CA PRO A 87 -3.56 -16.58 7.33
C PRO A 87 -2.39 -17.24 7.60
N PRO A 88 -2.06 -17.31 8.68
CA PRO A 88 -0.88 -17.78 8.99
C PRO A 88 -0.97 -19.11 8.79
N THR A 89 -1.41 -19.71 8.63
CA THR A 89 -1.41 -20.97 8.42
C THR A 89 -0.80 -21.51 9.21
#